data_f147af46d9da03bb6d67e0c84e40af94
#
_entry.id   f147af46d9da03bb6d67e0c84e40af94
#
_cell.length_a   1.000
_cell.length_b   1.000
_cell.length_c   1.000
_cell.angle_alpha   90.00
_cell.angle_beta   90.00
_cell.angle_gamma   90.00
#
_symmetry.space_group_name_H-M   'P 1'
#
loop_
_entity.id
_entity.type
_entity.pdbx_description
1 polymer ?
#
loop_
_entity_poly.entity_id
_entity_poly.type
_entity_poly.pdbx_seq_one_letter_code
_entity_poly.pdbx_strand_id
1 'polypeptide(L)'
;MLLLGASEEAIVIAMTLSLVTGFLEHANIDFKAGVLNYVFNTAELHRWHHSVVMKESNSNYGKVLSFWDLCFGTFWFPGGKDVSEVGVKGEAIPASFMKQLVYPFRKTKA
;
A
#
# COMPACT_ATOMS: atom_id res chain seq x y z
N MET A 1 8.46 -19.48 -5.55
CA MET A 1 9.88 -19.34 -5.15
C MET A 1 10.59 -20.70 -5.09
N LEU A 2 10.10 -21.70 -4.36
CA LEU A 2 10.71 -23.06 -4.32
C LEU A 2 10.86 -23.69 -5.71
N LEU A 3 9.84 -23.57 -6.57
CA LEU A 3 9.87 -24.07 -7.94
C LEU A 3 10.93 -23.39 -8.84
N LEU A 4 11.46 -22.24 -8.41
CA LEU A 4 12.51 -21.50 -9.11
C LEU A 4 13.90 -21.73 -8.49
N GLY A 5 14.02 -22.71 -7.55
CA GLY A 5 15.27 -23.06 -6.92
C GLY A 5 15.77 -22.10 -5.85
N ALA A 6 14.90 -21.24 -5.30
CA ALA A 6 15.29 -20.36 -4.20
C ALA A 6 15.53 -21.19 -2.93
N SER A 7 16.62 -20.91 -2.19
CA SER A 7 16.88 -21.56 -0.90
C SER A 7 15.87 -21.13 0.17
N GLU A 8 15.73 -21.93 1.22
CA GLU A 8 14.83 -21.65 2.34
C GLU A 8 15.20 -20.33 3.02
N GLU A 9 16.49 -20.06 3.20
CA GLU A 9 17.00 -18.82 3.79
C GLU A 9 16.61 -17.61 2.93
N ALA A 10 16.74 -17.71 1.60
CA ALA A 10 16.36 -16.62 0.68
C ALA A 10 14.85 -16.33 0.76
N ILE A 11 14.04 -17.39 0.91
CA ILE A 11 12.59 -17.23 1.07
C ILE A 11 12.26 -16.56 2.39
N VAL A 12 12.88 -16.98 3.49
CA VAL A 12 12.66 -16.36 4.82
C VAL A 12 13.06 -14.90 4.81
N ILE A 13 14.20 -14.54 4.23
CA ILE A 13 14.65 -13.15 4.11
C ILE A 13 13.64 -12.34 3.29
N ALA A 14 13.22 -12.83 2.13
CA ALA A 14 12.28 -12.14 1.27
C ALA A 14 10.91 -11.93 1.95
N MET A 15 10.41 -12.93 2.67
CA MET A 15 9.17 -12.82 3.44
C MET A 15 9.29 -11.84 4.60
N THR A 16 10.41 -11.86 5.32
CA THR A 16 10.67 -10.94 6.43
C THR A 16 10.74 -9.49 5.92
N LEU A 17 11.47 -9.23 4.86
CA LEU A 17 11.53 -7.91 4.22
C LEU A 17 10.13 -7.44 3.77
N SER A 18 9.36 -8.32 3.12
CA SER A 18 7.99 -8.02 2.69
C SER A 18 7.06 -7.72 3.86
N LEU A 19 7.23 -8.39 4.98
CA LEU A 19 6.43 -8.16 6.19
C LEU A 19 6.77 -6.81 6.81
N VAL A 20 8.05 -6.54 7.01
CA VAL A 20 8.54 -5.27 7.59
C VAL A 20 8.14 -4.08 6.72
N THR A 21 8.36 -4.15 5.42
CA THR A 21 7.95 -3.08 4.49
C THR A 21 6.44 -2.88 4.51
N GLY A 22 5.64 -3.96 4.50
CA GLY A 22 4.18 -3.85 4.57
C GLY A 22 3.69 -3.16 5.83
N PHE A 23 4.30 -3.38 6.99
CA PHE A 23 3.99 -2.62 8.21
C PHE A 23 4.39 -1.15 8.09
N LEU A 24 5.56 -0.86 7.53
CA LEU A 24 6.04 0.51 7.36
C LEU A 24 5.19 1.30 6.37
N GLU A 25 4.76 0.69 5.26
CA GLU A 25 3.90 1.30 4.24
C GLU A 25 2.56 1.75 4.81
N HIS A 26 2.00 0.99 5.74
CA HIS A 26 0.70 1.27 6.37
C HIS A 26 0.83 2.02 7.71
N ALA A 27 2.03 2.39 8.11
CA ALA A 27 2.24 3.15 9.33
C ALA A 27 1.64 4.56 9.19
N ASN A 28 0.89 4.97 10.21
CA ASN A 28 0.34 6.33 10.27
C ASN A 28 1.40 7.33 10.79
N ILE A 29 2.47 7.49 10.00
CA ILE A 29 3.58 8.41 10.29
C ILE A 29 3.69 9.44 9.16
N ASP A 30 4.02 10.67 9.52
CA ASP A 30 4.33 11.72 8.54
C ASP A 30 5.82 11.64 8.18
N PHE A 31 6.15 10.68 7.34
CA PHE A 31 7.50 10.46 6.85
C PHE A 31 7.60 10.87 5.39
N LYS A 32 8.52 11.78 5.10
CA LYS A 32 8.82 12.25 3.75
C LYS A 32 10.10 11.59 3.25
N ALA A 33 9.94 10.61 2.39
CA ALA A 33 11.05 9.82 1.88
C ALA A 33 11.80 10.48 0.71
N GLY A 34 11.19 11.49 0.07
CA GLY A 34 11.81 12.23 -1.02
C GLY A 34 12.27 11.32 -2.17
N VAL A 35 13.55 11.35 -2.51
CA VAL A 35 14.12 10.55 -3.61
C VAL A 35 14.05 9.04 -3.37
N LEU A 36 13.93 8.58 -2.13
CA LEU A 36 13.81 7.16 -1.81
C LEU A 36 12.50 6.55 -2.34
N ASN A 37 11.47 7.37 -2.60
CA ASN A 37 10.24 6.94 -3.23
C ASN A 37 10.44 6.35 -4.64
N TYR A 38 11.52 6.71 -5.33
CA TYR A 38 11.84 6.15 -6.65
C TYR A 38 12.49 4.75 -6.57
N VAL A 39 12.89 4.33 -5.37
CA VAL A 39 13.50 3.01 -5.15
C VAL A 39 12.55 2.11 -4.37
N PHE A 40 12.00 2.64 -3.29
CA PHE A 40 11.16 1.89 -2.36
C PHE A 40 9.71 2.39 -2.35
N ASN A 41 8.78 1.47 -2.23
CA ASN A 41 7.40 1.83 -1.94
C ASN A 41 7.27 2.18 -0.46
N THR A 42 7.38 3.47 -0.16
CA THR A 42 7.37 4.00 1.21
C THR A 42 5.96 4.32 1.69
N ALA A 43 5.78 4.61 2.98
CA ALA A 43 4.50 5.06 3.51
C ALA A 43 3.98 6.33 2.79
N GLU A 44 4.87 7.25 2.41
CA GLU A 44 4.51 8.45 1.64
C GLU A 44 3.96 8.09 0.26
N LEU A 45 4.62 7.16 -0.44
CA LEU A 45 4.23 6.74 -1.78
C LEU A 45 2.99 5.84 -1.76
N HIS A 46 2.97 4.84 -0.89
CA HIS A 46 1.89 3.85 -0.79
C HIS A 46 0.56 4.45 -0.34
N ARG A 47 0.59 5.57 0.39
CA ARG A 47 -0.63 6.29 0.79
C ARG A 47 -1.44 6.77 -0.43
N TRP A 48 -0.79 7.08 -1.56
CA TRP A 48 -1.48 7.41 -2.81
C TRP A 48 -2.28 6.23 -3.37
N HIS A 49 -1.76 5.00 -3.22
CA HIS A 49 -2.48 3.78 -3.57
C HIS A 49 -3.78 3.62 -2.78
N HIS A 50 -3.84 4.14 -1.57
CA HIS A 50 -5.03 4.12 -0.71
C HIS A 50 -5.93 5.37 -0.83
N SER A 51 -5.68 6.26 -1.78
CA SER A 51 -6.55 7.43 -2.02
C SER A 51 -7.97 7.02 -2.41
N VAL A 52 -8.97 7.76 -1.93
CA VAL A 52 -10.37 7.62 -2.39
C VAL A 52 -10.55 8.05 -3.83
N VAL A 53 -9.59 8.77 -4.40
CA VAL A 53 -9.62 9.23 -5.79
C VAL A 53 -9.06 8.15 -6.70
N MET A 54 -9.92 7.53 -7.52
CA MET A 54 -9.56 6.40 -8.39
C MET A 54 -8.35 6.64 -9.29
N LYS A 55 -8.15 7.86 -9.78
CA LYS A 55 -7.00 8.19 -10.61
C LYS A 55 -5.68 8.11 -9.85
N GLU A 56 -5.70 8.39 -8.55
CA GLU A 56 -4.55 8.34 -7.66
C GLU A 56 -4.32 6.92 -7.14
N SER A 57 -5.38 6.23 -6.72
CA SER A 57 -5.30 4.89 -6.14
C SER A 57 -4.92 3.80 -7.16
N ASN A 58 -5.15 4.02 -8.44
CA ASN A 58 -4.71 3.10 -9.50
C ASN A 58 -3.21 3.30 -9.83
N SER A 59 -2.38 3.34 -8.80
CA SER A 59 -0.94 3.59 -8.88
C SER A 59 -0.19 2.88 -7.76
N ASN A 60 1.13 2.85 -7.83
CA ASN A 60 2.03 2.41 -6.76
C ASN A 60 1.69 1.01 -6.20
N TYR A 61 1.61 0.02 -7.09
CA TYR A 61 1.28 -1.37 -6.75
C TYR A 61 2.47 -2.16 -6.20
N GLY A 62 3.68 -1.66 -6.38
CA GLY A 62 4.91 -2.30 -5.90
C GLY A 62 4.88 -2.49 -4.40
N LYS A 63 5.18 -3.72 -3.93
CA LYS A 63 5.14 -4.03 -2.50
C LYS A 63 6.38 -3.55 -1.73
N VAL A 64 7.55 -3.69 -2.32
CA VAL A 64 8.84 -3.30 -1.70
C VAL A 64 9.55 -2.28 -2.54
N LEU A 65 9.60 -2.51 -3.85
CA LEU A 65 10.32 -1.69 -4.80
C LEU A 65 9.36 -0.99 -5.75
N SER A 66 9.52 0.33 -5.87
CA SER A 66 8.80 1.16 -6.84
C SER A 66 9.28 0.93 -8.28
N PHE A 67 10.36 0.18 -8.46
CA PHE A 67 10.92 -0.19 -9.76
C PHE A 67 9.86 -0.76 -10.72
N TRP A 68 8.98 -1.62 -10.22
CA TRP A 68 7.93 -2.23 -11.05
C TRP A 68 6.91 -1.19 -11.53
N ASP A 69 6.54 -0.26 -10.66
CA ASP A 69 5.63 0.82 -11.03
C ASP A 69 6.24 1.75 -12.08
N LEU A 70 7.55 2.01 -11.97
CA LEU A 70 8.29 2.76 -13.01
C LEU A 70 8.32 2.02 -14.34
N CYS A 71 8.55 0.70 -14.32
CA CYS A 71 8.59 -0.13 -15.54
C CYS A 71 7.21 -0.24 -16.22
N PHE A 72 6.14 -0.35 -15.43
CA PHE A 72 4.79 -0.55 -15.95
C PHE A 72 3.98 0.76 -16.10
N GLY A 73 4.58 1.91 -15.78
CA GLY A 73 3.92 3.22 -15.90
C GLY A 73 2.82 3.46 -14.87
N THR A 74 2.85 2.75 -13.75
CA THR A 74 1.90 2.90 -12.63
C THR A 74 2.46 3.74 -11.48
N PHE A 75 3.68 4.26 -11.62
CA PHE A 75 4.29 5.13 -10.63
C PHE A 75 3.59 6.50 -10.60
N TRP A 76 3.10 6.90 -9.43
CA TRP A 76 2.45 8.18 -9.21
C TRP A 76 2.96 8.84 -7.94
N PHE A 77 3.69 9.93 -8.08
CA PHE A 77 4.19 10.72 -6.96
C PHE A 77 4.16 12.21 -7.30
N PRO A 78 3.04 12.90 -7.04
CA PRO A 78 2.92 14.33 -7.25
C PRO A 78 3.64 15.09 -6.12
N GLY A 79 4.92 15.36 -6.31
CA GLY A 79 5.75 16.04 -5.31
C GLY A 79 5.10 17.28 -4.71
N GLY A 80 5.29 17.48 -3.41
CA GLY A 80 4.77 18.64 -2.67
C GLY A 80 3.26 18.62 -2.40
N LYS A 81 2.60 17.50 -2.63
CA LYS A 81 1.18 17.29 -2.29
C LYS A 81 1.04 16.11 -1.34
N ASP A 82 0.04 16.17 -0.50
CA ASP A 82 -0.39 15.06 0.34
C ASP A 82 -1.72 14.48 -0.15
N VAL A 83 -1.95 13.20 0.13
CA VAL A 83 -3.23 12.55 -0.16
C VAL A 83 -4.32 13.22 0.66
N SER A 84 -5.39 13.65 0.00
CA SER A 84 -6.50 14.38 0.66
C SER A 84 -7.29 13.49 1.61
N GLU A 85 -7.57 12.25 1.18
CA GLU A 85 -8.35 11.29 1.95
C GLU A 85 -7.95 9.86 1.54
N VAL A 86 -7.80 8.99 2.54
CA VAL A 86 -7.52 7.56 2.33
C VAL A 86 -8.74 6.72 2.69
N GLY A 87 -9.00 5.65 1.95
CA GLY A 87 -10.13 4.76 2.21
C GLY A 87 -10.77 4.18 0.96
N VAL A 88 -11.99 3.70 1.10
CA VAL A 88 -12.80 3.16 0.00
C VAL A 88 -13.95 4.12 -0.29
N LYS A 89 -14.05 4.55 -1.53
CA LYS A 89 -15.07 5.53 -1.96
C LYS A 89 -16.48 4.98 -1.68
N GLY A 90 -17.27 5.79 -0.97
CA GLY A 90 -18.67 5.47 -0.69
C GLY A 90 -18.89 4.51 0.48
N GLU A 91 -17.84 4.04 1.14
CA GLU A 91 -17.98 3.18 2.33
C GLU A 91 -17.61 3.94 3.61
N ALA A 92 -18.54 3.98 4.54
CA ALA A 92 -18.30 4.45 5.89
C ALA A 92 -18.10 3.24 6.82
N ILE A 93 -16.86 2.87 7.06
CA ILE A 93 -16.52 1.80 8.00
C ILE A 93 -16.83 2.29 9.42
N PRO A 94 -17.59 1.53 10.22
CA PRO A 94 -17.93 1.93 11.58
C PRO A 94 -16.70 2.12 12.45
N ALA A 95 -16.64 3.17 13.26
CA ALA A 95 -15.54 3.42 14.20
C ALA A 95 -15.46 2.39 15.36
N SER A 96 -16.60 1.72 15.70
CA SER A 96 -16.65 0.74 16.77
C SER A 96 -16.09 -0.61 16.32
N PHE A 97 -15.15 -1.16 17.07
CA PHE A 97 -14.55 -2.48 16.82
C PHE A 97 -15.58 -3.60 16.65
N MET A 98 -16.57 -3.68 17.54
CA MET A 98 -17.63 -4.71 17.44
C MET A 98 -18.47 -4.57 16.17
N LYS A 99 -18.70 -3.35 15.71
CA LYS A 99 -19.41 -3.11 14.45
C LYS A 99 -18.55 -3.46 13.24
N GLN A 100 -17.23 -3.29 13.32
CA GLN A 100 -16.29 -3.69 12.26
C GLN A 100 -16.25 -5.22 12.11
N LEU A 101 -16.28 -5.98 13.20
CA LEU A 101 -16.31 -7.46 13.13
C LEU A 101 -17.51 -8.01 12.36
N VAL A 102 -18.67 -7.39 12.47
CA VAL A 102 -19.87 -7.82 11.78
C VAL A 102 -20.10 -7.13 10.43
N TYR A 103 -19.27 -6.12 10.12
CA TYR A 103 -19.42 -5.31 8.90
C TYR A 103 -19.38 -6.12 7.61
N PRO A 104 -18.44 -7.08 7.41
CA PRO A 104 -18.36 -7.88 6.19
C PRO A 104 -19.60 -8.77 5.94
N PHE A 105 -20.36 -9.07 6.99
CA PHE A 105 -21.56 -9.91 6.93
C PHE A 105 -22.86 -9.10 6.77
N ARG A 106 -22.76 -7.77 6.77
CA ARG A 106 -23.91 -6.91 6.47
C ARG A 106 -24.14 -6.90 4.96
N LYS A 107 -25.40 -7.17 4.54
CA LYS A 107 -25.78 -6.95 3.14
C LYS A 107 -25.59 -5.47 2.82
N THR A 108 -24.56 -5.13 2.06
CA THR A 108 -24.46 -3.85 1.38
C THR A 108 -25.64 -3.77 0.41
N LYS A 109 -26.48 -2.76 0.59
CA LYS A 109 -27.47 -2.45 -0.46
C LYS A 109 -26.66 -1.97 -1.66
N ALA A 110 -26.65 -2.80 -2.71
CA ALA A 110 -26.13 -2.41 -4.01
C ALA A 110 -26.94 -1.24 -4.56
#